data_fd0563934719a5546c21fad05f34d088
#
_entry.id   fd0563934719a5546c21fad05f34d088
#
_cell.length_a   1.000
_cell.length_b   1.000
_cell.length_c   1.000
_cell.angle_alpha   90.00
_cell.angle_beta   90.00
_cell.angle_gamma   90.00
#
_symmetry.space_group_name_H-M   'P 1'
#
loop_
_entity.id
_entity.type
_entity.pdbx_description
1 polymer ?
#
loop_
_entity_poly.entity_id
_entity_poly.type
_entity_poly.pdbx_seq_one_letter_code
_entity_poly.pdbx_strand_id
1 'polypeptide(L)'
;MGYFWNCNDFNPSVGGITRPVKIHFKPQIYLTLPLYSNLMTKGTYIYGSDFDIQNGTAKINVESEIRNESGKDVKAYIEISVKNIDGEEVTRFKSDECVVNSTSAKIPPLSITPTDAYIAEILPDGRKHYTAVNDESKLGETVTKSLNVTEVSAVSDTTKLNFWSISNPFLYRAEVRLFADGELCDSEVIETGFRKVGYDKDRGVLLNDVPVWLRGYAQRATNEWAAIGIAPEWLKDVDAMLIKESNANHIRFM
;
A
#
# COMPACT_ATOMS: atom_id res chain seq x y z
N MET A 1 6.16 11.68 33.68
CA MET A 1 5.79 10.77 32.57
C MET A 1 6.92 9.79 32.41
N GLY A 2 6.72 8.53 32.72
CA GLY A 2 7.69 7.47 32.46
C GLY A 2 7.47 6.95 31.05
N TYR A 3 8.44 7.14 30.16
CA TYR A 3 8.41 6.49 28.86
C TYR A 3 8.88 5.06 29.03
N PHE A 4 7.98 4.08 28.83
CA PHE A 4 8.29 2.66 28.91
C PHE A 4 8.88 2.13 27.60
N TRP A 5 9.79 2.88 27.00
CA TRP A 5 10.46 2.43 25.80
C TRP A 5 11.81 1.90 26.16
N ASN A 6 12.00 0.63 25.89
CA ASN A 6 13.31 0.06 26.00
C ASN A 6 14.16 0.57 24.83
N CYS A 7 15.01 1.53 25.11
CA CYS A 7 15.91 2.13 24.11
C CYS A 7 16.98 1.13 23.60
N ASN A 8 16.97 -0.10 24.04
CA ASN A 8 17.87 -1.14 23.53
C ASN A 8 17.47 -1.62 22.14
N ASP A 9 16.24 -1.35 21.71
CA ASP A 9 15.79 -1.62 20.35
C ASP A 9 15.86 -0.35 19.54
N PHE A 10 16.64 -0.35 18.57
CA PHE A 10 16.95 0.58 17.47
C PHE A 10 15.92 1.68 17.06
N ASN A 11 14.80 1.82 17.73
CA ASN A 11 13.81 2.86 17.50
C ASN A 11 13.77 3.82 18.70
N PRO A 12 14.37 4.99 18.62
CA PRO A 12 14.23 6.01 19.67
C PRO A 12 12.77 6.42 19.77
N SER A 13 12.31 6.63 20.99
CA SER A 13 10.97 7.18 21.24
C SER A 13 10.94 8.61 20.76
N VAL A 14 10.35 8.86 19.61
CA VAL A 14 10.07 10.20 19.11
C VAL A 14 8.62 10.55 19.44
N GLY A 15 8.44 11.69 20.13
CA GLY A 15 7.11 12.22 20.43
C GLY A 15 6.63 13.18 19.34
N GLY A 16 5.32 13.37 19.29
CA GLY A 16 4.69 14.31 18.37
C GLY A 16 4.33 13.72 17.00
N ILE A 17 3.93 14.60 16.08
CA ILE A 17 3.57 14.24 14.71
C ILE A 17 4.83 14.32 13.86
N THR A 18 5.40 13.18 13.54
CA THR A 18 6.66 13.07 12.80
C THR A 18 6.46 12.90 11.29
N ARG A 19 5.22 12.74 10.83
CA ARG A 19 4.87 12.59 9.41
C ARG A 19 3.93 13.69 8.96
N PRO A 20 3.94 14.04 7.67
CA PRO A 20 2.95 14.97 7.11
C PRO A 20 1.53 14.51 7.40
N VAL A 21 0.69 15.43 7.84
CA VAL A 21 -0.76 15.21 7.95
C VAL A 21 -1.38 15.56 6.61
N LYS A 22 -2.15 14.62 6.06
CA LYS A 22 -2.85 14.80 4.78
C LYS A 22 -4.36 14.71 5.01
N ILE A 23 -5.09 15.59 4.36
CA ILE A 23 -6.57 15.54 4.29
C ILE A 23 -6.92 15.16 2.86
N HIS A 24 -7.64 14.06 2.71
CA HIS A 24 -8.14 13.59 1.42
C HIS A 24 -9.62 13.95 1.30
N PHE A 25 -9.97 14.68 0.25
CA PHE A 25 -11.35 14.95 -0.12
C PHE A 25 -11.74 13.96 -1.21
N LYS A 26 -12.78 13.18 -0.95
CA LYS A 26 -13.30 12.19 -1.88
C LYS A 26 -14.76 12.50 -2.21
N PRO A 27 -15.26 12.16 -3.41
CA PRO A 27 -16.68 12.19 -3.73
C PRO A 27 -17.44 11.15 -2.90
N GLN A 28 -18.76 11.09 -3.05
CA GLN A 28 -19.59 10.09 -2.32
C GLN A 28 -19.38 8.65 -2.81
N ILE A 29 -18.91 8.48 -4.04
CA ILE A 29 -18.57 7.18 -4.62
C ILE A 29 -17.11 7.27 -5.04
N TYR A 30 -16.25 6.48 -4.43
CA TYR A 30 -14.81 6.65 -4.58
C TYR A 30 -14.01 5.35 -4.45
N LEU A 31 -12.80 5.38 -5.01
CA LEU A 31 -11.76 4.39 -4.79
C LEU A 31 -11.15 4.58 -3.39
N THR A 32 -11.07 3.52 -2.62
CA THR A 32 -10.54 3.61 -1.25
C THR A 32 -9.03 3.87 -1.25
N LEU A 33 -8.52 4.35 -0.13
CA LEU A 33 -7.08 4.50 0.07
C LEU A 33 -6.49 3.22 0.69
N PRO A 34 -5.22 2.88 0.42
CA PRO A 34 -4.55 1.71 0.98
C PRO A 34 -4.20 1.92 2.47
N LEU A 35 -5.18 1.90 3.35
CA LEU A 35 -5.06 2.17 4.79
C LEU A 35 -5.22 0.89 5.62
N TYR A 36 -4.49 -0.15 5.29
CA TYR A 36 -4.58 -1.47 5.92
C TYR A 36 -4.53 -1.48 7.45
N SER A 37 -3.69 -0.62 8.04
CA SER A 37 -3.51 -0.59 9.49
C SER A 37 -4.64 0.12 10.23
N ASN A 38 -5.36 1.03 9.57
CA ASN A 38 -6.38 1.87 10.19
C ASN A 38 -7.80 1.51 9.74
N LEU A 39 -8.09 1.65 8.45
CA LEU A 39 -9.43 1.43 7.92
C LEU A 39 -9.60 0.06 7.27
N MET A 40 -8.58 -0.76 7.24
CA MET A 40 -8.57 -2.08 6.61
C MET A 40 -8.91 -2.06 5.12
N THR A 41 -8.80 -0.89 4.47
CA THR A 41 -9.01 -0.74 3.03
C THR A 41 -7.71 -0.98 2.28
N LYS A 42 -7.79 -1.67 1.13
CA LYS A 42 -6.65 -2.07 0.31
C LYS A 42 -6.28 -1.01 -0.73
N GLY A 43 -7.23 -0.16 -1.12
CA GLY A 43 -7.05 0.76 -2.23
C GLY A 43 -7.00 0.02 -3.57
N THR A 44 -6.20 0.52 -4.49
CA THR A 44 -5.97 -0.10 -5.79
C THR A 44 -4.62 -0.80 -5.84
N TYR A 45 -4.61 -2.03 -6.32
CA TYR A 45 -3.41 -2.85 -6.52
C TYR A 45 -3.27 -3.22 -8.00
N ILE A 46 -2.07 -3.00 -8.55
CA ILE A 46 -1.76 -3.26 -9.97
C ILE A 46 -0.56 -4.19 -10.03
N TYR A 47 -0.70 -5.29 -10.78
CA TYR A 47 0.36 -6.27 -10.94
C TYR A 47 0.31 -6.99 -12.29
N GLY A 48 1.42 -7.62 -12.67
CA GLY A 48 1.51 -8.41 -13.90
C GLY A 48 1.27 -9.90 -13.64
N SER A 49 0.70 -10.57 -14.63
CA SER A 49 0.57 -12.04 -14.70
C SER A 49 0.87 -12.56 -16.09
N ASP A 50 0.91 -13.89 -16.25
CA ASP A 50 1.12 -14.56 -17.54
C ASP A 50 2.33 -14.03 -18.31
N PHE A 51 3.45 -13.84 -17.59
CA PHE A 51 4.67 -13.28 -18.16
C PHE A 51 5.29 -14.20 -19.20
N ASP A 52 5.45 -13.71 -20.42
CA ASP A 52 6.35 -14.25 -21.44
C ASP A 52 7.57 -13.33 -21.56
N ILE A 53 8.62 -13.70 -20.87
CA ILE A 53 9.84 -12.87 -20.79
C ILE A 53 10.56 -12.78 -22.15
N GLN A 54 10.50 -13.85 -22.94
CA GLN A 54 11.18 -13.90 -24.25
C GLN A 54 10.53 -12.95 -25.25
N ASN A 55 9.21 -12.92 -25.27
CA ASN A 55 8.45 -12.07 -26.17
C ASN A 55 8.15 -10.68 -25.57
N GLY A 56 8.48 -10.45 -24.30
CA GLY A 56 8.24 -9.18 -23.61
C GLY A 56 6.76 -8.89 -23.44
N THR A 57 5.95 -9.91 -23.11
CA THR A 57 4.51 -9.74 -22.94
C THR A 57 4.03 -10.24 -21.59
N ALA A 58 2.96 -9.62 -21.10
CA ALA A 58 2.26 -10.04 -19.88
C ALA A 58 0.80 -9.53 -19.91
N LYS A 59 -0.01 -10.03 -18.99
CA LYS A 59 -1.30 -9.41 -18.66
C LYS A 59 -1.14 -8.46 -17.48
N ILE A 60 -1.90 -7.39 -17.48
CA ILE A 60 -1.97 -6.42 -16.40
C ILE A 60 -3.27 -6.67 -15.62
N ASN A 61 -3.15 -6.88 -14.33
CA ASN A 61 -4.26 -7.07 -13.43
C ASN A 61 -4.41 -5.83 -12.54
N VAL A 62 -5.64 -5.43 -12.31
CA VAL A 62 -6.01 -4.34 -11.41
C VAL A 62 -7.11 -4.82 -10.49
N GLU A 63 -6.88 -4.69 -9.19
CA GLU A 63 -7.85 -4.94 -8.15
C GLU A 63 -8.07 -3.64 -7.38
N SER A 64 -9.31 -3.25 -7.19
CA SER A 64 -9.66 -1.99 -6.55
C SER A 64 -10.85 -2.15 -5.63
N GLU A 65 -10.93 -1.33 -4.60
CA GLU A 65 -12.06 -1.28 -3.70
C GLU A 65 -12.83 0.02 -3.88
N ILE A 66 -14.15 -0.11 -4.06
CA ILE A 66 -15.08 1.01 -4.21
C ILE A 66 -15.91 1.15 -2.95
N ARG A 67 -16.03 2.37 -2.45
CA ARG A 67 -16.95 2.74 -1.38
C ARG A 67 -18.03 3.66 -1.92
N ASN A 68 -19.27 3.39 -1.50
CA ASN A 68 -20.43 4.16 -1.91
C ASN A 68 -21.15 4.72 -0.69
N GLU A 69 -21.13 6.04 -0.52
CA GLU A 69 -21.78 6.79 0.54
C GLU A 69 -22.93 7.68 0.01
N SER A 70 -23.39 7.43 -1.22
CA SER A 70 -24.41 8.27 -1.89
C SER A 70 -25.84 8.08 -1.35
N GLY A 71 -26.07 7.06 -0.51
CA GLY A 71 -27.39 6.73 0.01
C GLY A 71 -28.26 5.86 -0.91
N LYS A 72 -27.77 5.48 -2.09
CA LYS A 72 -28.42 4.58 -3.05
C LYS A 72 -27.41 3.62 -3.67
N ASP A 73 -27.86 2.43 -4.03
CA ASP A 73 -27.05 1.48 -4.79
C ASP A 73 -26.80 2.02 -6.20
N VAL A 74 -25.60 1.76 -6.73
CA VAL A 74 -25.17 2.21 -8.06
C VAL A 74 -24.55 1.06 -8.83
N LYS A 75 -24.58 1.14 -10.16
CA LYS A 75 -23.81 0.27 -11.02
C LYS A 75 -22.49 0.93 -11.34
N ALA A 76 -21.37 0.26 -11.08
CA ALA A 76 -20.07 0.84 -11.26
C ALA A 76 -19.10 -0.12 -11.96
N TYR A 77 -18.09 0.47 -12.61
CA TYR A 77 -16.95 -0.22 -13.18
C TYR A 77 -15.71 0.67 -13.12
N ILE A 78 -14.55 0.06 -13.25
CA ILE A 78 -13.29 0.79 -13.40
C ILE A 78 -12.80 0.67 -14.85
N GLU A 79 -12.26 1.77 -15.38
CA GLU A 79 -11.52 1.81 -16.63
C GLU A 79 -10.06 2.15 -16.36
N ILE A 80 -9.16 1.40 -16.96
CA ILE A 80 -7.73 1.53 -16.77
C ILE A 80 -7.06 1.93 -18.09
N SER A 81 -6.25 2.98 -18.06
CA SER A 81 -5.35 3.39 -19.15
C SER A 81 -3.92 3.33 -18.66
N VAL A 82 -3.10 2.50 -19.29
CA VAL A 82 -1.69 2.35 -18.93
C VAL A 82 -0.84 3.05 -19.98
N LYS A 83 -0.02 4.00 -19.55
CA LYS A 83 0.87 4.79 -20.39
C LYS A 83 2.33 4.54 -20.03
N ASN A 84 3.20 4.60 -21.03
CA ASN A 84 4.64 4.59 -20.83
C ASN A 84 5.15 5.95 -20.32
N ILE A 85 6.45 6.06 -20.11
CA ILE A 85 7.10 7.30 -19.63
C ILE A 85 6.97 8.45 -20.62
N ASP A 86 6.81 8.17 -21.91
CA ASP A 86 6.63 9.17 -22.98
C ASP A 86 5.17 9.64 -23.09
N GLY A 87 4.27 9.05 -22.30
CA GLY A 87 2.84 9.36 -22.29
C GLY A 87 2.02 8.62 -23.34
N GLU A 88 2.64 7.69 -24.07
CA GLU A 88 1.95 6.86 -25.05
C GLU A 88 1.11 5.80 -24.36
N GLU A 89 -0.14 5.64 -24.76
CA GLU A 89 -1.03 4.60 -24.23
C GLU A 89 -0.61 3.23 -24.76
N VAL A 90 -0.26 2.34 -23.84
CA VAL A 90 0.19 0.98 -24.14
C VAL A 90 -0.99 0.02 -24.20
N THR A 91 -1.96 0.20 -23.30
CA THR A 91 -3.20 -0.58 -23.27
C THR A 91 -4.29 0.16 -22.52
N ARG A 92 -5.54 -0.18 -22.88
CA ARG A 92 -6.75 0.26 -22.17
C ARG A 92 -7.69 -0.90 -22.01
N PHE A 93 -8.24 -1.05 -20.83
CA PHE A 93 -9.19 -2.11 -20.50
C PHE A 93 -10.12 -1.68 -19.36
N LYS A 94 -11.13 -2.47 -19.07
CA LYS A 94 -12.11 -2.17 -18.03
C LYS A 94 -12.56 -3.43 -17.31
N SER A 95 -13.11 -3.26 -16.12
CA SER A 95 -13.81 -4.33 -15.41
C SER A 95 -15.19 -4.57 -15.99
N ASP A 96 -15.79 -5.69 -15.59
CA ASP A 96 -17.23 -5.84 -15.67
C ASP A 96 -17.93 -4.82 -14.78
N GLU A 97 -19.19 -4.51 -15.12
CA GLU A 97 -20.05 -3.68 -14.29
C GLU A 97 -20.56 -4.48 -13.08
N CYS A 98 -20.48 -3.91 -11.90
CA CYS A 98 -20.97 -4.52 -10.67
C CYS A 98 -21.89 -3.57 -9.90
N VAL A 99 -22.72 -4.12 -9.02
CA VAL A 99 -23.54 -3.32 -8.12
C VAL A 99 -22.73 -2.98 -6.87
N VAL A 100 -22.61 -1.70 -6.59
CA VAL A 100 -21.97 -1.17 -5.37
C VAL A 100 -23.04 -0.68 -4.43
N ASN A 101 -23.28 -1.48 -3.37
CA ASN A 101 -24.30 -1.16 -2.40
C ASN A 101 -23.93 0.10 -1.62
N SER A 102 -24.93 0.91 -1.32
CA SER A 102 -24.74 2.07 -0.47
C SER A 102 -24.42 1.66 0.97
N THR A 103 -23.47 2.34 1.56
CA THR A 103 -23.16 2.19 2.98
C THR A 103 -23.59 3.45 3.74
N SER A 104 -24.41 3.26 4.75
CA SER A 104 -24.80 4.32 5.69
C SER A 104 -23.85 4.39 6.89
N ALA A 105 -22.92 3.45 6.99
CA ALA A 105 -21.98 3.42 8.11
C ALA A 105 -20.99 4.58 7.97
N LYS A 106 -21.14 5.58 8.83
CA LYS A 106 -20.08 6.56 9.06
C LYS A 106 -18.83 5.80 9.47
N ILE A 107 -17.68 6.22 8.96
CA ILE A 107 -16.38 5.75 9.46
C ILE A 107 -16.42 6.00 10.96
N PRO A 108 -16.41 4.95 11.80
CA PRO A 108 -16.37 5.19 13.23
C PRO A 108 -15.11 6.01 13.53
N PRO A 109 -15.21 7.03 14.37
CA PRO A 109 -14.01 7.74 14.80
C PRO A 109 -13.04 6.68 15.32
N LEU A 110 -11.76 6.82 14.95
CA LEU A 110 -10.69 5.94 15.42
C LEU A 110 -10.61 6.05 16.94
N SER A 111 -11.46 5.30 17.61
CA SER A 111 -11.43 5.18 19.08
C SER A 111 -10.37 4.15 19.42
N ILE A 112 -9.11 4.53 19.27
CA ILE A 112 -8.06 3.88 20.02
C ILE A 112 -8.20 4.40 21.45
N THR A 113 -9.14 3.87 22.17
CA THR A 113 -9.08 3.95 23.62
C THR A 113 -8.04 2.93 24.05
N PRO A 114 -6.90 3.33 24.60
CA PRO A 114 -5.91 2.39 25.14
C PRO A 114 -6.50 1.43 26.19
N THR A 115 -7.69 1.74 26.70
CA THR A 115 -8.46 0.98 27.68
C THR A 115 -8.98 -0.36 27.16
N ASP A 116 -9.18 -0.53 25.84
CA ASP A 116 -9.78 -1.76 25.31
C ASP A 116 -8.74 -2.82 24.98
N ALA A 117 -7.47 -2.41 24.81
CA ALA A 117 -6.36 -3.32 24.49
C ALA A 117 -5.49 -3.67 25.70
N TYR A 118 -5.67 -2.99 26.84
CA TYR A 118 -4.82 -3.18 28.01
C TYR A 118 -5.64 -3.11 29.31
N ILE A 119 -5.38 -4.05 30.22
CA ILE A 119 -5.85 -3.94 31.59
C ILE A 119 -4.81 -3.13 32.37
N ALA A 120 -5.22 -2.02 32.96
CA ALA A 120 -4.36 -1.22 33.83
C ALA A 120 -4.51 -1.71 35.30
N GLU A 121 -3.44 -2.21 35.87
CA GLU A 121 -3.33 -2.48 37.31
C GLU A 121 -2.60 -1.30 37.98
N ILE A 122 -3.13 -0.81 39.07
CA ILE A 122 -2.44 0.21 39.88
C ILE A 122 -1.59 -0.49 40.89
N LEU A 123 -0.29 -0.35 40.74
CA LEU A 123 0.69 -0.89 41.70
C LEU A 123 0.64 -0.14 43.04
N PRO A 124 1.15 -0.73 44.13
CA PRO A 124 1.15 -0.10 45.46
C PRO A 124 1.87 1.25 45.53
N ASP A 125 2.77 1.51 44.59
CA ASP A 125 3.49 2.80 44.45
C ASP A 125 2.76 3.83 43.57
N GLY A 126 1.52 3.52 43.13
CA GLY A 126 0.69 4.40 42.31
C GLY A 126 0.99 4.34 40.81
N ARG A 127 1.97 3.54 40.35
CA ARG A 127 2.22 3.34 38.93
C ARG A 127 1.15 2.45 38.32
N LYS A 128 0.84 2.71 37.04
CA LYS A 128 -0.06 1.85 36.28
C LYS A 128 0.75 0.80 35.52
N HIS A 129 0.42 -0.45 35.73
CA HIS A 129 0.94 -1.57 34.94
C HIS A 129 -0.13 -1.95 33.89
N TYR A 130 0.27 -2.00 32.63
CA TYR A 130 -0.63 -2.32 31.53
C TYR A 130 -0.28 -3.73 31.02
N THR A 131 -1.27 -4.62 31.03
CA THR A 131 -1.14 -5.95 30.46
C THR A 131 -1.92 -6.00 29.15
N ALA A 132 -1.30 -6.45 28.08
CA ALA A 132 -1.97 -6.64 26.80
C ALA A 132 -3.10 -7.68 26.96
N VAL A 133 -4.26 -7.36 26.43
CA VAL A 133 -5.37 -8.30 26.36
C VAL A 133 -5.17 -9.16 25.13
N ASN A 134 -4.76 -10.42 25.32
CA ASN A 134 -4.59 -11.41 24.26
C ASN A 134 -5.89 -12.11 23.83
N ASP A 135 -7.01 -11.64 24.34
CA ASP A 135 -8.33 -12.20 24.04
C ASP A 135 -9.04 -11.31 23.02
N GLU A 136 -9.02 -11.73 21.78
CA GLU A 136 -9.63 -11.00 20.66
C GLU A 136 -11.14 -10.71 20.89
N SER A 137 -11.81 -11.53 21.72
CA SER A 137 -13.22 -11.29 22.07
C SER A 137 -13.43 -10.06 22.95
N LYS A 138 -12.37 -9.54 23.57
CA LYS A 138 -12.38 -8.34 24.42
C LYS A 138 -11.89 -7.08 23.70
N LEU A 139 -11.34 -7.24 22.50
CA LEU A 139 -11.10 -6.12 21.60
C LEU A 139 -12.45 -5.66 21.11
N GLY A 140 -12.84 -4.44 21.46
CA GLY A 140 -14.16 -3.94 21.11
C GLY A 140 -14.49 -4.16 19.63
N GLU A 141 -15.73 -4.55 19.34
CA GLU A 141 -16.25 -4.86 18.00
C GLU A 141 -16.05 -3.74 16.94
N THR A 142 -15.55 -2.60 17.34
CA THR A 142 -15.45 -1.37 16.54
C THR A 142 -14.34 -1.39 15.49
N VAL A 143 -13.35 -2.26 15.60
CA VAL A 143 -12.21 -2.29 14.66
C VAL A 143 -12.42 -3.25 13.49
N THR A 144 -13.31 -4.22 13.64
CA THR A 144 -13.49 -5.32 12.68
C THR A 144 -14.74 -5.21 11.80
N LYS A 145 -15.65 -4.30 12.07
CA LYS A 145 -16.74 -4.04 11.13
C LYS A 145 -16.26 -3.10 10.05
N SER A 146 -15.55 -3.75 9.14
CA SER A 146 -15.29 -3.36 7.77
C SER A 146 -16.17 -2.22 7.28
N LEU A 147 -15.50 -1.20 6.82
CA LEU A 147 -16.08 -0.33 5.82
C LEU A 147 -16.65 -1.24 4.72
N ASN A 148 -17.95 -1.22 4.50
CA ASN A 148 -18.54 -1.95 3.39
C ASN A 148 -17.92 -1.41 2.11
N VAL A 149 -17.08 -2.21 1.50
CA VAL A 149 -16.44 -1.92 0.22
C VAL A 149 -16.84 -3.01 -0.77
N THR A 150 -16.90 -2.65 -2.03
CA THR A 150 -17.09 -3.59 -3.13
C THR A 150 -15.77 -3.75 -3.85
N GLU A 151 -15.27 -4.97 -3.92
CA GLU A 151 -14.07 -5.28 -4.70
C GLU A 151 -14.43 -5.38 -6.19
N VAL A 152 -13.61 -4.78 -7.03
CA VAL A 152 -13.72 -4.83 -8.48
C VAL A 152 -12.37 -5.16 -9.08
N SER A 153 -12.34 -5.99 -10.12
CA SER A 153 -11.11 -6.38 -10.79
C SER A 153 -11.23 -6.24 -12.31
N ALA A 154 -10.11 -5.97 -12.93
CA ALA A 154 -9.97 -5.92 -14.38
C ALA A 154 -8.66 -6.58 -14.80
N VAL A 155 -8.66 -7.23 -15.95
CA VAL A 155 -7.47 -7.86 -16.54
C VAL A 155 -7.36 -7.42 -17.98
N SER A 156 -6.16 -7.02 -18.41
CA SER A 156 -5.91 -6.65 -19.80
C SER A 156 -5.79 -7.89 -20.69
N ASP A 157 -5.91 -7.68 -21.99
CA ASP A 157 -5.34 -8.60 -22.95
C ASP A 157 -3.82 -8.71 -22.78
N THR A 158 -3.21 -9.71 -23.42
CA THR A 158 -1.76 -9.86 -23.45
C THR A 158 -1.14 -8.62 -24.11
N THR A 159 -0.34 -7.91 -23.33
CA THR A 159 0.20 -6.60 -23.69
C THR A 159 1.72 -6.66 -23.77
N LYS A 160 2.32 -5.97 -24.75
CA LYS A 160 3.77 -5.83 -24.87
C LYS A 160 4.27 -4.80 -23.86
N LEU A 161 5.24 -5.21 -23.03
CA LEU A 161 5.76 -4.41 -21.93
C LEU A 161 7.29 -4.43 -21.88
N ASN A 162 7.86 -3.31 -21.48
CA ASN A 162 9.24 -3.23 -21.02
C ASN A 162 9.28 -3.61 -19.54
N PHE A 163 9.82 -4.78 -19.24
CA PHE A 163 9.85 -5.25 -17.87
C PHE A 163 10.88 -4.47 -17.05
N TRP A 164 10.47 -4.13 -15.85
CA TRP A 164 11.33 -3.51 -14.87
C TRP A 164 12.50 -4.44 -14.52
N SER A 165 13.71 -3.92 -14.53
CA SER A 165 14.91 -4.64 -14.09
C SER A 165 15.84 -3.68 -13.32
N ILE A 166 16.85 -4.23 -12.65
CA ILE A 166 17.83 -3.44 -11.90
C ILE A 166 18.60 -2.48 -12.83
N SER A 167 18.89 -2.90 -14.05
CA SER A 167 19.58 -2.07 -15.05
C SER A 167 18.65 -1.14 -15.83
N ASN A 168 17.37 -1.47 -15.89
CA ASN A 168 16.34 -0.69 -16.57
C ASN A 168 15.08 -0.64 -15.71
N PRO A 169 14.98 0.28 -14.73
CA PRO A 169 13.84 0.42 -13.84
C PRO A 169 12.66 1.10 -14.54
N PHE A 170 12.17 0.48 -15.61
CA PHE A 170 11.10 1.04 -16.43
C PHE A 170 9.77 1.11 -15.68
N LEU A 171 9.15 2.28 -15.68
CA LEU A 171 7.88 2.55 -15.01
C LEU A 171 6.79 2.91 -16.01
N TYR A 172 5.57 2.64 -15.63
CA TYR A 172 4.33 2.99 -16.30
C TYR A 172 3.48 3.84 -15.37
N ARG A 173 2.60 4.62 -15.97
CA ARG A 173 1.54 5.35 -15.29
C ARG A 173 0.21 4.69 -15.64
N ALA A 174 -0.43 4.10 -14.65
CA ALA A 174 -1.77 3.55 -14.78
C ALA A 174 -2.77 4.54 -14.18
N GLU A 175 -3.63 5.07 -15.02
CA GLU A 175 -4.78 5.87 -14.62
C GLU A 175 -5.97 4.94 -14.44
N VAL A 176 -6.50 4.87 -13.22
CA VAL A 176 -7.70 4.09 -12.87
C VAL A 176 -8.84 5.06 -12.66
N ARG A 177 -9.88 4.95 -13.47
CA ARG A 177 -11.07 5.80 -13.45
C ARG A 177 -12.27 5.01 -13.01
N LEU A 178 -12.98 5.49 -12.01
CA LEU A 178 -14.22 4.91 -11.50
C LEU A 178 -15.41 5.58 -12.15
N PHE A 179 -16.25 4.79 -12.78
CA PHE A 179 -17.55 5.23 -13.31
C PHE A 179 -18.68 4.63 -12.48
N ALA A 180 -19.68 5.43 -12.15
CA ALA A 180 -20.91 4.97 -11.51
C ALA A 180 -22.12 5.53 -12.24
N ASP A 181 -23.10 4.69 -12.56
CA ASP A 181 -24.27 4.99 -13.38
C ASP A 181 -23.91 5.74 -14.69
N GLY A 182 -22.74 5.40 -15.28
CA GLY A 182 -22.22 5.97 -16.51
C GLY A 182 -21.44 7.29 -16.36
N GLU A 183 -21.35 7.86 -15.16
CA GLU A 183 -20.63 9.10 -14.89
C GLU A 183 -19.27 8.83 -14.22
N LEU A 184 -18.25 9.61 -14.57
CA LEU A 184 -16.95 9.57 -13.91
C LEU A 184 -17.06 10.14 -12.49
N CYS A 185 -16.79 9.31 -11.48
CA CYS A 185 -16.90 9.70 -10.09
C CYS A 185 -15.55 10.00 -9.43
N ASP A 186 -14.55 9.15 -9.66
CA ASP A 186 -13.24 9.28 -9.02
C ASP A 186 -12.14 8.77 -9.96
N SER A 187 -10.92 9.20 -9.73
CA SER A 187 -9.76 8.70 -10.48
C SER A 187 -8.49 8.78 -9.65
N GLU A 188 -7.56 7.89 -9.94
CA GLU A 188 -6.22 7.92 -9.37
C GLU A 188 -5.18 7.52 -10.40
N VAL A 189 -3.95 7.99 -10.21
CA VAL A 189 -2.80 7.64 -11.05
C VAL A 189 -1.78 6.93 -10.20
N ILE A 190 -1.38 5.73 -10.63
CA ILE A 190 -0.42 4.88 -9.94
C ILE A 190 0.79 4.67 -10.83
N GLU A 191 1.98 4.95 -10.31
CA GLU A 191 3.22 4.58 -10.97
C GLU A 191 3.61 3.16 -10.58
N THR A 192 3.87 2.31 -11.56
CA THR A 192 4.19 0.90 -11.35
C THR A 192 5.16 0.38 -12.39
N GLY A 193 5.90 -0.67 -12.02
CA GLY A 193 6.76 -1.41 -12.95
C GLY A 193 6.39 -2.88 -12.94
N PHE A 194 6.34 -3.49 -14.10
CA PHE A 194 5.98 -4.91 -14.24
C PHE A 194 7.23 -5.78 -14.28
N ARG A 195 7.30 -6.76 -13.40
CA ARG A 195 8.42 -7.70 -13.30
C ARG A 195 7.94 -9.04 -12.80
N LYS A 196 8.60 -10.10 -13.26
CA LYS A 196 8.42 -11.45 -12.74
C LYS A 196 9.50 -11.73 -11.70
N VAL A 197 9.08 -12.06 -10.48
CA VAL A 197 10.00 -12.52 -9.42
C VAL A 197 9.75 -14.00 -9.19
N GLY A 198 10.81 -14.78 -9.16
CA GLY A 198 10.74 -16.20 -8.94
C GLY A 198 11.88 -16.70 -8.05
N TYR A 199 11.79 -17.95 -7.67
CA TYR A 199 12.85 -18.65 -6.95
C TYR A 199 13.07 -20.03 -7.57
N ASP A 200 14.33 -20.34 -7.79
CA ASP A 200 14.79 -21.65 -8.28
C ASP A 200 15.75 -22.23 -7.26
N LYS A 201 15.61 -23.52 -6.95
CA LYS A 201 16.41 -24.16 -5.89
C LYS A 201 17.92 -24.19 -6.19
N ASP A 202 18.28 -24.21 -7.47
CA ASP A 202 19.68 -24.31 -7.93
C ASP A 202 20.26 -22.96 -8.35
N ARG A 203 19.41 -22.03 -8.82
CA ARG A 203 19.79 -20.72 -9.32
C ARG A 203 19.48 -19.56 -8.38
N GLY A 204 18.71 -19.81 -7.30
CA GLY A 204 18.32 -18.80 -6.32
C GLY A 204 17.19 -17.87 -6.77
N VAL A 205 17.30 -16.59 -6.45
CA VAL A 205 16.28 -15.59 -6.81
C VAL A 205 16.38 -15.25 -8.28
N LEU A 206 15.23 -15.25 -8.95
CA LEU A 206 15.11 -14.90 -10.37
C LEU A 206 14.34 -13.59 -10.52
N LEU A 207 14.85 -12.71 -11.36
CA LEU A 207 14.14 -11.52 -11.83
C LEU A 207 14.00 -11.63 -13.35
N ASN A 208 12.78 -11.68 -13.86
CA ASN A 208 12.48 -11.91 -15.27
C ASN A 208 13.23 -13.16 -15.82
N ASP A 209 13.14 -14.24 -15.05
CA ASP A 209 13.79 -15.55 -15.32
C ASP A 209 15.32 -15.55 -15.33
N VAL A 210 15.97 -14.42 -15.02
CA VAL A 210 17.41 -14.28 -14.89
C VAL A 210 17.83 -14.35 -13.43
N PRO A 211 18.83 -15.17 -13.07
CA PRO A 211 19.35 -15.21 -11.72
C PRO A 211 19.89 -13.86 -11.26
N VAL A 212 19.51 -13.43 -10.07
CA VAL A 212 19.98 -12.17 -9.47
C VAL A 212 20.62 -12.46 -8.13
N TRP A 213 21.89 -12.04 -8.02
CA TRP A 213 22.60 -12.08 -6.75
C TRP A 213 22.22 -10.84 -5.93
N LEU A 214 21.47 -11.05 -4.83
CA LEU A 214 21.03 -9.96 -3.95
C LEU A 214 22.20 -9.48 -3.08
N ARG A 215 22.58 -8.23 -3.26
CA ARG A 215 23.57 -7.52 -2.45
C ARG A 215 22.91 -6.27 -1.87
N GLY A 216 22.83 -6.18 -0.56
CA GLY A 216 22.06 -5.09 -0.01
C GLY A 216 22.27 -4.82 1.46
N TYR A 217 21.48 -3.92 1.95
CA TYR A 217 21.50 -3.42 3.31
C TYR A 217 20.15 -3.64 3.98
N ALA A 218 20.19 -3.79 5.30
CA ALA A 218 19.02 -3.61 6.13
C ALA A 218 18.93 -2.13 6.52
N GLN A 219 17.80 -1.51 6.27
CA GLN A 219 17.55 -0.12 6.60
C GLN A 219 16.41 -0.02 7.62
N ARG A 220 16.61 0.82 8.62
CA ARG A 220 15.62 1.16 9.62
C ARG A 220 15.06 2.56 9.35
N ALA A 221 13.93 2.87 10.00
CA ALA A 221 13.26 4.15 9.84
C ALA A 221 14.02 5.33 10.50
N THR A 222 15.04 5.04 11.29
CA THR A 222 15.82 6.08 12.00
C THR A 222 16.98 6.56 11.14
N ASN A 223 17.18 7.88 11.11
CA ASN A 223 18.31 8.51 10.47
C ASN A 223 19.05 9.37 11.50
N GLU A 224 20.36 9.11 11.67
CA GLU A 224 21.19 9.80 12.64
C GLU A 224 21.35 11.30 12.36
N TRP A 225 21.32 11.70 11.08
CA TRP A 225 21.48 13.11 10.68
C TRP A 225 20.34 14.00 11.14
N ALA A 226 19.15 13.48 11.15
CA ALA A 226 17.97 14.24 11.53
C ALA A 226 17.48 13.89 12.93
N ALA A 227 18.06 12.88 13.58
CA ALA A 227 17.61 12.31 14.86
C ALA A 227 16.09 12.02 14.89
N ILE A 228 15.48 11.78 13.74
CA ILE A 228 14.06 11.59 13.56
C ILE A 228 13.77 10.20 13.00
N GLY A 229 12.66 9.63 13.44
CA GLY A 229 12.19 8.33 12.96
C GLY A 229 11.73 8.30 11.51
N ILE A 230 11.79 9.43 10.78
CA ILE A 230 11.39 9.49 9.38
C ILE A 230 12.26 10.50 8.65
N ALA A 231 12.99 9.97 7.69
CA ALA A 231 13.80 10.77 6.80
C ALA A 231 12.92 11.67 5.91
N PRO A 232 13.26 12.95 5.74
CA PRO A 232 12.65 13.77 4.70
C PRO A 232 12.93 13.19 3.31
N GLU A 233 12.12 13.57 2.33
CA GLU A 233 12.14 12.99 0.99
C GLU A 233 13.55 13.03 0.35
N TRP A 234 14.20 14.19 0.38
CA TRP A 234 15.55 14.37 -0.17
C TRP A 234 16.60 13.44 0.43
N LEU A 235 16.45 13.07 1.72
CA LEU A 235 17.41 12.19 2.39
C LEU A 235 17.24 10.75 1.96
N LYS A 236 16.02 10.34 1.63
CA LYS A 236 15.74 9.02 1.03
C LYS A 236 16.42 8.87 -0.33
N ASP A 237 16.42 9.95 -1.12
CA ASP A 237 17.08 9.98 -2.43
C ASP A 237 18.61 9.86 -2.26
N VAL A 238 19.18 10.55 -1.28
CA VAL A 238 20.62 10.44 -0.94
C VAL A 238 20.97 9.02 -0.49
N ASP A 239 20.17 8.43 0.40
CA ASP A 239 20.37 7.05 0.86
C ASP A 239 20.32 6.07 -0.31
N ALA A 240 19.31 6.19 -1.17
CA ALA A 240 19.17 5.35 -2.36
C ALA A 240 20.36 5.50 -3.33
N MET A 241 20.85 6.72 -3.53
CA MET A 241 22.02 7.02 -4.35
C MET A 241 23.28 6.36 -3.77
N LEU A 242 23.55 6.53 -2.47
CA LEU A 242 24.71 5.94 -1.81
C LEU A 242 24.70 4.41 -1.84
N ILE A 243 23.53 3.82 -1.63
CA ILE A 243 23.33 2.37 -1.72
C ILE A 243 23.62 1.90 -3.14
N LYS A 244 23.14 2.61 -4.16
CA LYS A 244 23.42 2.31 -5.56
C LYS A 244 24.89 2.45 -5.91
N GLU A 245 25.57 3.49 -5.45
CA GLU A 245 27.01 3.73 -5.63
C GLU A 245 27.87 2.60 -5.02
N SER A 246 27.40 1.99 -3.93
CA SER A 246 28.06 0.82 -3.34
C SER A 246 27.87 -0.49 -4.13
N ASN A 247 27.24 -0.44 -5.31
CA ASN A 247 26.83 -1.59 -6.12
C ASN A 247 25.84 -2.53 -5.43
N ALA A 248 25.08 -2.04 -4.45
CA ALA A 248 23.96 -2.78 -3.90
C ALA A 248 22.73 -2.69 -4.82
N ASN A 249 21.93 -3.73 -4.80
CA ASN A 249 20.71 -3.87 -5.61
C ASN A 249 19.48 -4.29 -4.81
N HIS A 250 19.62 -4.29 -3.49
CA HIS A 250 18.56 -4.74 -2.60
C HIS A 250 18.58 -3.94 -1.29
N ILE A 251 17.39 -3.59 -0.79
CA ILE A 251 17.19 -2.99 0.53
C ILE A 251 16.13 -3.82 1.27
N ARG A 252 16.44 -4.20 2.49
CA ARG A 252 15.47 -4.77 3.42
C ARG A 252 15.02 -3.70 4.41
N PHE A 253 13.78 -3.28 4.30
CA PHE A 253 13.15 -2.41 5.30
C PHE A 253 12.72 -3.22 6.53
N MET A 254 12.93 -2.65 7.70
CA MET A 254 12.60 -3.24 8.99
C MET A 254 11.78 -2.28 9.86
#